data_61d329553ef0ea4b9f2c139b7809aaf2
#
_entry.id   61d329553ef0ea4b9f2c139b7809aaf2
#
_cell.length_a   1.000
_cell.length_b   1.000
_cell.length_c   1.000
_cell.angle_alpha   90.00
_cell.angle_beta   90.00
_cell.angle_gamma   90.00
#
_symmetry.space_group_name_H-M   'P 1'
#
loop_
_entity.id
_entity.type
_entity.pdbx_description
1 polymer ?
#
loop_
_entity_poly.entity_id
_entity_poly.type
_entity_poly.pdbx_seq_one_letter_code
_entity_poly.pdbx_strand_id
1 'polypeptide(L)'
;RKEVDGEWKVLMVKRRNHPSIGWWALPGGFIELHENLEDTARRELTEETGVADLPMEQFAVYGNVDRDPRARIITSAYLSVVNEGQVKVRAGDDAADARWMQLHCRTESVKEDGEWKETIYRLTLENKDTDLTISAAVEKRERSGLVRETYYKVKESDRIACDHAALIVQAWKLV
;
A
#
# COMPACT_ATOMS: atom_id res chain seq x y z
N ARG A 1 10.74 18.65 -4.99
CA ARG A 1 10.46 18.06 -3.68
C ARG A 1 10.10 19.19 -2.72
N LYS A 2 8.83 19.45 -2.50
CA LYS A 2 8.43 20.28 -1.36
C LYS A 2 8.54 19.34 -0.16
N GLU A 3 9.42 19.64 0.79
CA GLU A 3 9.35 19.10 2.13
C GLU A 3 8.01 19.54 2.71
N VAL A 4 7.05 18.64 2.70
CA VAL A 4 5.83 18.82 3.47
C VAL A 4 6.19 18.38 4.88
N ASP A 5 6.43 19.33 5.76
CA ASP A 5 6.53 19.13 7.21
C ASP A 5 5.16 18.63 7.71
N GLY A 6 4.89 17.37 7.50
CA GLY A 6 3.62 16.74 7.87
C GLY A 6 3.81 15.27 8.19
N GLU A 7 3.09 14.82 9.22
CA GLU A 7 3.00 13.39 9.52
C GLU A 7 2.19 12.71 8.41
N TRP A 8 2.82 11.83 7.65
CA TRP A 8 2.14 11.03 6.65
C TRP A 8 1.33 9.91 7.30
N LYS A 9 0.13 9.71 6.80
CA LYS A 9 -0.74 8.60 7.20
C LYS A 9 -1.18 7.81 5.98
N VAL A 10 -1.40 6.52 6.16
CA VAL A 10 -1.99 5.64 5.16
C VAL A 10 -3.28 5.03 5.70
N LEU A 11 -4.30 4.97 4.85
CA LEU A 11 -5.55 4.32 5.19
C LEU A 11 -5.42 2.82 5.02
N MET A 12 -5.68 2.08 6.08
CA MET A 12 -5.61 0.63 6.10
C MET A 12 -6.94 0.02 6.55
N VAL A 13 -7.27 -1.13 6.00
CA VAL A 13 -8.43 -1.95 6.38
C VAL A 13 -7.97 -3.25 7.01
N LYS A 14 -8.69 -3.71 8.01
CA LYS A 14 -8.45 -5.00 8.66
C LYS A 14 -9.24 -6.10 7.97
N ARG A 15 -8.55 -7.13 7.52
CA ARG A 15 -9.16 -8.24 6.77
C ARG A 15 -10.04 -9.12 7.67
N ARG A 16 -11.26 -9.43 7.19
CA ARG A 16 -12.17 -10.40 7.83
C ARG A 16 -11.97 -11.83 7.30
N ASN A 17 -11.53 -11.97 6.04
CA ASN A 17 -11.53 -13.21 5.31
C ASN A 17 -10.12 -13.76 5.05
N HIS A 18 -10.05 -15.06 4.78
CA HIS A 18 -8.82 -15.69 4.28
C HIS A 18 -8.38 -15.14 2.90
N PRO A 19 -7.08 -15.15 2.61
CA PRO A 19 -5.97 -15.39 3.51
C PRO A 19 -5.70 -14.19 4.42
N SER A 20 -4.89 -14.39 5.48
CA SER A 20 -4.44 -13.32 6.37
C SER A 20 -5.57 -12.63 7.16
N ILE A 21 -6.48 -13.41 7.76
CA ILE A 21 -7.51 -12.88 8.67
C ILE A 21 -6.84 -12.08 9.80
N GLY A 22 -7.40 -10.89 10.08
CA GLY A 22 -6.89 -10.00 11.12
C GLY A 22 -5.66 -9.19 10.74
N TRP A 23 -5.10 -9.41 9.55
CA TRP A 23 -4.02 -8.61 8.99
C TRP A 23 -4.56 -7.33 8.36
N TRP A 24 -3.68 -6.36 8.20
CA TRP A 24 -4.00 -5.07 7.62
C TRP A 24 -3.62 -5.02 6.13
N ALA A 25 -4.47 -4.43 5.33
CA ALA A 25 -4.33 -4.31 3.89
C ALA A 25 -4.67 -2.89 3.43
N LEU A 26 -4.21 -2.50 2.26
CA LEU A 26 -4.78 -1.37 1.55
C LEU A 26 -6.21 -1.72 1.12
N PRO A 27 -7.15 -0.76 1.10
CA PRO A 27 -8.48 -0.97 0.54
C PRO A 27 -8.39 -1.48 -0.91
N GLY A 28 -9.26 -2.41 -1.28
CA GLY A 28 -9.32 -2.92 -2.63
C GLY A 28 -9.88 -4.33 -2.76
N GLY A 29 -10.37 -4.64 -3.94
CA GLY A 29 -10.99 -5.92 -4.27
C GLY A 29 -10.87 -6.29 -5.74
N PHE A 30 -11.75 -7.16 -6.19
CA PHE A 30 -11.76 -7.65 -7.56
C PHE A 30 -12.62 -6.78 -8.47
N ILE A 31 -12.14 -6.63 -9.71
CA ILE A 31 -12.91 -5.98 -10.78
C ILE A 31 -14.17 -6.80 -11.09
N GLU A 32 -15.28 -6.11 -11.29
CA GLU A 32 -16.50 -6.70 -11.83
C GLU A 32 -16.47 -6.70 -13.37
N LEU A 33 -17.28 -7.55 -13.98
CA LEU A 33 -17.25 -7.80 -15.43
C LEU A 33 -17.46 -6.52 -16.28
N HIS A 34 -18.17 -5.55 -15.78
CA HIS A 34 -18.57 -4.33 -16.50
C HIS A 34 -18.00 -3.05 -15.86
N GLU A 35 -16.95 -3.17 -15.05
CA GLU A 35 -16.26 -2.04 -14.43
C GLU A 35 -14.95 -1.71 -15.14
N ASN A 36 -14.60 -0.42 -15.18
CA ASN A 36 -13.22 -0.01 -15.44
C ASN A 36 -12.39 -0.12 -14.16
N LEU A 37 -11.07 -0.18 -14.29
CA LEU A 37 -10.15 -0.31 -13.14
C LEU A 37 -10.31 0.83 -12.13
N GLU A 38 -10.50 2.06 -12.60
CA GLU A 38 -10.73 3.23 -11.76
C GLU A 38 -12.06 3.17 -10.99
N ASP A 39 -13.09 2.63 -11.64
CA ASP A 39 -14.43 2.50 -11.04
C ASP A 39 -14.37 1.46 -9.91
N THR A 40 -13.69 0.34 -10.14
CA THR A 40 -13.42 -0.67 -9.11
C THR A 40 -12.66 -0.06 -7.93
N ALA A 41 -11.59 0.70 -8.18
CA ALA A 41 -10.81 1.31 -7.10
C ALA A 41 -11.65 2.28 -6.25
N ARG A 42 -12.54 3.07 -6.87
CA ARG A 42 -13.47 3.97 -6.16
C ARG A 42 -14.54 3.23 -5.39
N ARG A 43 -15.15 2.19 -6.00
CA ARG A 43 -16.18 1.38 -5.36
C ARG A 43 -15.62 0.70 -4.10
N GLU A 44 -14.52 -0.02 -4.24
CA GLU A 44 -13.89 -0.74 -3.14
C GLU A 44 -13.46 0.20 -1.99
N LEU A 45 -12.85 1.36 -2.33
CA LEU A 45 -12.52 2.36 -1.32
C LEU A 45 -13.77 2.81 -0.56
N THR A 46 -14.87 3.08 -1.28
CA THR A 46 -16.12 3.54 -0.68
C THR A 46 -16.76 2.45 0.17
N GLU A 47 -16.82 1.21 -0.32
CA GLU A 47 -17.44 0.07 0.36
C GLU A 47 -16.69 -0.30 1.63
N GLU A 48 -15.36 -0.31 1.61
CA GLU A 48 -14.54 -0.72 2.75
C GLU A 48 -14.28 0.40 3.77
N THR A 49 -14.33 1.67 3.34
CA THR A 49 -13.87 2.79 4.19
C THR A 49 -14.87 3.94 4.31
N GLY A 50 -15.92 3.96 3.51
CA GLY A 50 -16.88 5.06 3.40
C GLY A 50 -16.31 6.32 2.73
N VAL A 51 -15.11 6.25 2.17
CA VAL A 51 -14.44 7.37 1.50
C VAL A 51 -14.80 7.38 0.02
N ALA A 52 -15.32 8.51 -0.48
CA ALA A 52 -15.75 8.69 -1.87
C ALA A 52 -15.17 9.97 -2.48
N ASP A 53 -15.35 10.11 -3.79
CA ASP A 53 -15.09 11.33 -4.57
C ASP A 53 -13.67 11.87 -4.49
N LEU A 54 -12.66 10.98 -4.37
CA LEU A 54 -11.26 11.37 -4.38
C LEU A 54 -10.66 11.30 -5.79
N PRO A 55 -9.78 12.26 -6.15
CA PRO A 55 -8.92 12.10 -7.32
C PRO A 55 -7.97 10.92 -7.08
N MET A 56 -7.82 10.05 -8.08
CA MET A 56 -6.95 8.88 -8.02
C MET A 56 -6.08 8.82 -9.27
N GLU A 57 -4.80 8.48 -9.07
CA GLU A 57 -3.85 8.23 -10.14
C GLU A 57 -3.33 6.81 -10.05
N GLN A 58 -3.39 6.08 -11.15
CA GLN A 58 -2.74 4.76 -11.25
C GLN A 58 -1.23 4.95 -11.20
N PHE A 59 -0.55 4.34 -10.24
CA PHE A 59 0.90 4.51 -10.09
C PHE A 59 1.71 3.24 -10.28
N ALA A 60 1.10 2.06 -10.17
CA ALA A 60 1.80 0.79 -10.29
C ALA A 60 0.88 -0.35 -10.72
N VAL A 61 1.52 -1.38 -11.31
CA VAL A 61 0.92 -2.68 -11.56
C VAL A 61 1.83 -3.75 -10.94
N TYR A 62 1.27 -4.62 -10.13
CA TYR A 62 1.95 -5.73 -9.48
C TYR A 62 1.46 -7.05 -10.05
N GLY A 63 2.38 -7.83 -10.59
CA GLY A 63 2.04 -9.06 -11.31
C GLY A 63 3.00 -10.22 -11.03
N ASN A 64 3.74 -10.23 -9.91
CA ASN A 64 4.58 -11.37 -9.55
C ASN A 64 3.74 -12.63 -9.39
N VAL A 65 4.28 -13.77 -9.80
CA VAL A 65 3.51 -15.02 -9.87
C VAL A 65 3.02 -15.46 -8.48
N ASP A 66 3.83 -15.25 -7.46
CA ASP A 66 3.67 -15.70 -6.08
C ASP A 66 3.20 -14.60 -5.13
N ARG A 67 2.74 -13.44 -5.67
CA ARG A 67 2.33 -12.31 -4.83
C ARG A 67 1.09 -12.55 -3.98
N ASP A 68 0.19 -13.39 -4.46
CA ASP A 68 -1.05 -13.76 -3.78
C ASP A 68 -1.19 -15.28 -3.75
N PRO A 69 -1.38 -15.90 -2.56
CA PRO A 69 -1.45 -17.34 -2.43
C PRO A 69 -2.74 -17.97 -2.98
N ARG A 70 -3.77 -17.18 -3.27
CA ARG A 70 -5.08 -17.68 -3.74
C ARG A 70 -5.06 -18.08 -5.20
N ALA A 71 -4.42 -17.26 -6.05
CA ALA A 71 -4.45 -17.45 -7.50
C ALA A 71 -3.41 -16.55 -8.18
N ARG A 72 -3.30 -16.68 -9.50
CA ARG A 72 -2.57 -15.72 -10.36
C ARG A 72 -3.34 -14.41 -10.41
N ILE A 73 -2.97 -13.47 -9.53
CA ILE A 73 -3.63 -12.17 -9.41
C ILE A 73 -2.69 -11.06 -9.88
N ILE A 74 -3.21 -10.17 -10.72
CA ILE A 74 -2.55 -8.93 -11.12
C ILE A 74 -3.30 -7.78 -10.43
N THR A 75 -2.57 -6.88 -9.80
CA THR A 75 -3.15 -5.73 -9.10
C THR A 75 -2.74 -4.44 -9.77
N SER A 76 -3.70 -3.61 -10.07
CA SER A 76 -3.51 -2.20 -10.41
C SER A 76 -3.64 -1.36 -9.14
N ALA A 77 -2.66 -0.53 -8.86
CA ALA A 77 -2.60 0.28 -7.65
C ALA A 77 -2.82 1.76 -7.95
N TYR A 78 -3.65 2.39 -7.14
CA TYR A 78 -4.03 3.79 -7.25
C TYR A 78 -3.57 4.59 -6.03
N LEU A 79 -3.18 5.83 -6.26
CA LEU A 79 -2.74 6.78 -5.24
C LEU A 79 -3.70 7.97 -5.21
N SER A 80 -4.12 8.32 -4.01
CA SER A 80 -4.81 9.59 -3.71
C SER A 80 -4.14 10.23 -2.49
N VAL A 81 -3.92 11.53 -2.54
CA VAL A 81 -3.34 12.30 -1.43
C VAL A 81 -4.35 13.34 -0.98
N VAL A 82 -4.73 13.30 0.29
CA VAL A 82 -5.76 14.16 0.86
C VAL A 82 -5.34 14.66 2.24
N ASN A 83 -5.94 15.76 2.69
CA ASN A 83 -5.84 16.16 4.09
C ASN A 83 -6.78 15.31 4.94
N GLU A 84 -6.28 14.69 6.00
CA GLU A 84 -7.06 13.80 6.88
C GLU A 84 -8.38 14.42 7.36
N GLY A 85 -8.38 15.70 7.71
CA GLY A 85 -9.58 16.42 8.16
C GLY A 85 -10.70 16.54 7.11
N GLN A 86 -10.41 16.29 5.84
CA GLN A 86 -11.39 16.34 4.75
C GLN A 86 -12.11 15.01 4.53
N VAL A 87 -11.64 13.94 5.15
CA VAL A 87 -12.09 12.58 4.89
C VAL A 87 -12.53 11.89 6.18
N LYS A 88 -13.80 11.45 6.23
CA LYS A 88 -14.32 10.66 7.34
C LYS A 88 -14.28 9.18 6.98
N VAL A 89 -13.50 8.41 7.74
CA VAL A 89 -13.36 6.97 7.57
C VAL A 89 -14.34 6.22 8.47
N ARG A 90 -15.01 5.21 7.89
CA ARG A 90 -15.85 4.23 8.61
C ARG A 90 -15.58 2.87 8.01
N ALA A 91 -15.38 1.86 8.85
CA ALA A 91 -15.30 0.49 8.37
C ALA A 91 -16.61 0.09 7.68
N GLY A 92 -16.51 -0.40 6.46
CA GLY A 92 -17.63 -0.94 5.72
C GLY A 92 -17.94 -2.39 6.09
N ASP A 93 -18.92 -2.99 5.42
CA ASP A 93 -19.46 -4.31 5.76
C ASP A 93 -18.43 -5.45 5.65
N ASP A 94 -17.50 -5.36 4.70
CA ASP A 94 -16.47 -6.37 4.43
C ASP A 94 -15.15 -6.12 5.17
N ALA A 95 -14.95 -4.95 5.77
CA ALA A 95 -13.81 -4.64 6.61
C ALA A 95 -14.13 -4.88 8.10
N ALA A 96 -13.24 -5.53 8.83
CA ALA A 96 -13.37 -5.66 10.29
C ALA A 96 -13.09 -4.33 10.99
N ASP A 97 -12.29 -3.48 10.37
CA ASP A 97 -11.87 -2.17 10.85
C ASP A 97 -11.25 -1.37 9.70
N ALA A 98 -11.32 -0.04 9.75
CA ALA A 98 -10.65 0.87 8.81
C ALA A 98 -10.04 2.04 9.58
N ARG A 99 -8.73 2.28 9.40
CA ARG A 99 -7.99 3.25 10.20
C ARG A 99 -6.91 3.98 9.42
N TRP A 100 -6.72 5.24 9.78
CA TRP A 100 -5.51 5.95 9.44
C TRP A 100 -4.36 5.46 10.32
N MET A 101 -3.27 5.04 9.68
CA MET A 101 -2.03 4.63 10.33
C MET A 101 -0.95 5.67 10.06
N GLN A 102 -0.29 6.16 11.09
CA GLN A 102 0.88 7.02 10.94
C GLN A 102 2.00 6.24 10.25
N LEU A 103 2.55 6.81 9.18
CA LEU A 103 3.54 6.15 8.34
C LEU A 103 4.94 6.66 8.66
N HIS A 104 5.82 5.74 9.03
CA HIS A 104 7.25 5.95 9.17
C HIS A 104 7.98 5.04 8.21
N CYS A 105 8.77 5.61 7.31
CA CYS A 105 9.57 4.85 6.37
C CYS A 105 11.01 5.35 6.37
N ARG A 106 11.95 4.50 6.75
CA ARG A 106 13.37 4.82 6.81
C ARG A 106 14.19 3.87 5.95
N THR A 107 15.28 4.37 5.40
CA THR A 107 16.30 3.51 4.78
C THR A 107 17.06 2.77 5.86
N GLU A 108 17.12 1.45 5.77
CA GLU A 108 17.83 0.58 6.70
C GLU A 108 19.22 0.20 6.17
N SER A 109 19.30 -0.10 4.87
CA SER A 109 20.57 -0.36 4.21
C SER A 109 20.53 -0.02 2.72
N VAL A 110 21.70 0.25 2.16
CA VAL A 110 21.90 0.45 0.71
C VAL A 110 23.09 -0.38 0.29
N LYS A 111 22.96 -1.12 -0.79
CA LYS A 111 24.00 -1.92 -1.39
C LYS A 111 24.02 -1.67 -2.89
N GLU A 112 25.21 -1.55 -3.46
CA GLU A 112 25.43 -1.49 -4.90
C GLU A 112 26.08 -2.80 -5.36
N ASP A 113 25.53 -3.39 -6.42
CA ASP A 113 26.01 -4.62 -7.03
C ASP A 113 25.96 -4.48 -8.54
N GLY A 114 27.09 -4.12 -9.12
CA GLY A 114 27.22 -3.80 -10.54
C GLY A 114 26.34 -2.60 -10.92
N GLU A 115 25.42 -2.82 -11.88
CA GLU A 115 24.48 -1.79 -12.32
C GLU A 115 23.24 -1.65 -11.43
N TRP A 116 23.08 -2.54 -10.44
CA TRP A 116 21.95 -2.57 -9.56
C TRP A 116 22.24 -1.90 -8.24
N LYS A 117 21.27 -1.14 -7.78
CA LYS A 117 21.22 -0.58 -6.43
C LYS A 117 20.08 -1.23 -5.66
N GLU A 118 20.39 -1.84 -4.55
CA GLU A 118 19.45 -2.42 -3.61
C GLU A 118 19.32 -1.52 -2.38
N THR A 119 18.09 -1.20 -2.03
CA THR A 119 17.79 -0.40 -0.83
C THR A 119 16.75 -1.13 0.00
N ILE A 120 17.06 -1.37 1.27
CA ILE A 120 16.08 -1.90 2.22
C ILE A 120 15.45 -0.74 2.97
N TYR A 121 14.12 -0.71 2.95
CA TYR A 121 13.31 0.21 3.72
C TYR A 121 12.65 -0.51 4.87
N ARG A 122 12.68 0.09 6.07
CA ARG A 122 11.84 -0.30 7.20
C ARG A 122 10.60 0.58 7.20
N LEU A 123 9.46 -0.02 6.91
CA LEU A 123 8.15 0.57 7.05
C LEU A 123 7.60 0.25 8.44
N THR A 124 7.11 1.27 9.14
CA THR A 124 6.36 1.12 10.39
C THR A 124 5.07 1.91 10.27
N LEU A 125 3.96 1.27 10.60
CA LEU A 125 2.62 1.87 10.63
C LEU A 125 2.10 1.82 12.05
N GLU A 126 1.70 2.98 12.58
CA GLU A 126 1.26 3.13 13.96
C GLU A 126 -0.13 3.74 14.05
N ASN A 127 -0.95 3.23 14.95
CA ASN A 127 -2.17 3.86 15.38
C ASN A 127 -2.15 4.01 16.90
N LYS A 128 -1.95 5.25 17.37
CA LYS A 128 -1.78 5.55 18.80
C LYS A 128 -3.07 5.32 19.62
N ASP A 129 -4.23 5.46 18.99
CA ASP A 129 -5.51 5.33 19.68
C ASP A 129 -5.79 3.88 20.12
N THR A 130 -5.15 2.92 19.46
CA THR A 130 -5.33 1.49 19.72
C THR A 130 -4.05 0.77 20.12
N ASP A 131 -2.98 1.52 20.35
CA ASP A 131 -1.64 0.96 20.66
C ASP A 131 -1.21 -0.13 19.65
N LEU A 132 -1.53 0.11 18.37
CA LEU A 132 -1.22 -0.81 17.28
C LEU A 132 0.02 -0.35 16.53
N THR A 133 1.01 -1.22 16.47
CA THR A 133 2.21 -1.05 15.63
C THR A 133 2.40 -2.28 14.77
N ILE A 134 2.53 -2.08 13.46
CA ILE A 134 2.84 -3.13 12.49
C ILE A 134 3.99 -2.68 11.59
N SER A 135 4.76 -3.62 11.06
CA SER A 135 5.96 -3.27 10.30
C SER A 135 6.26 -4.22 9.15
N ALA A 136 7.12 -3.75 8.24
CA ALA A 136 7.64 -4.58 7.16
C ALA A 136 9.04 -4.11 6.76
N ALA A 137 9.83 -5.05 6.20
CA ALA A 137 11.03 -4.73 5.44
C ALA A 137 10.75 -4.89 3.95
N VAL A 138 11.03 -3.83 3.19
CA VAL A 138 10.80 -3.77 1.74
C VAL A 138 12.11 -3.51 1.02
N GLU A 139 12.47 -4.40 0.11
CA GLU A 139 13.57 -4.22 -0.81
C GLU A 139 13.09 -3.43 -2.02
N LYS A 140 13.81 -2.36 -2.34
CA LYS A 140 13.76 -1.71 -3.65
C LYS A 140 15.02 -2.06 -4.39
N ARG A 141 14.87 -2.62 -5.59
CA ARG A 141 15.96 -2.89 -6.50
C ARG A 141 15.80 -2.04 -7.74
N GLU A 142 16.79 -1.24 -8.08
CA GLU A 142 16.74 -0.34 -9.22
C GLU A 142 18.02 -0.39 -10.07
N ARG A 143 17.84 -0.23 -11.36
CA ARG A 143 18.92 -0.07 -12.32
C ARG A 143 18.64 1.16 -13.18
N SER A 144 19.64 2.03 -13.28
CA SER A 144 19.59 3.21 -14.15
C SER A 144 20.13 2.87 -15.53
N GLY A 145 19.45 3.36 -16.58
CA GLY A 145 19.83 3.20 -17.98
C GLY A 145 18.97 4.12 -18.82
N LEU A 146 18.90 3.87 -20.14
CA LEU A 146 17.95 4.56 -21.02
C LEU A 146 16.50 4.34 -20.58
N VAL A 147 16.23 3.16 -20.02
CA VAL A 147 14.96 2.85 -19.32
C VAL A 147 15.30 2.50 -17.90
N ARG A 148 14.59 3.12 -16.94
CA ARG A 148 14.73 2.80 -15.52
C ARG A 148 13.97 1.52 -15.21
N GLU A 149 14.67 0.56 -14.64
CA GLU A 149 14.04 -0.63 -14.06
C GLU A 149 13.95 -0.48 -12.55
N THR A 150 12.78 -0.73 -11.97
CA THR A 150 12.57 -0.63 -10.53
C THR A 150 11.63 -1.73 -10.06
N TYR A 151 12.04 -2.46 -9.05
CA TYR A 151 11.27 -3.54 -8.44
C TYR A 151 11.16 -3.32 -6.94
N TYR A 152 9.99 -3.64 -6.38
CA TYR A 152 9.77 -3.65 -4.95
C TYR A 152 9.35 -5.04 -4.50
N LYS A 153 9.94 -5.53 -3.41
CA LYS A 153 9.65 -6.85 -2.85
C LYS A 153 9.61 -6.79 -1.34
N VAL A 154 8.56 -7.36 -0.75
CA VAL A 154 8.48 -7.55 0.70
C VAL A 154 9.45 -8.65 1.11
N LYS A 155 10.33 -8.37 2.06
CA LYS A 155 11.29 -9.34 2.65
C LYS A 155 10.72 -9.96 3.92
N GLU A 156 10.09 -9.13 4.75
CA GLU A 156 9.45 -9.51 6.00
C GLU A 156 8.21 -8.65 6.19
N SER A 157 7.18 -9.18 6.81
CA SER A 157 5.98 -8.43 7.16
C SER A 157 5.40 -8.93 8.48
N ASP A 158 5.13 -8.00 9.39
CA ASP A 158 4.32 -8.23 10.57
C ASP A 158 2.92 -7.66 10.31
N ARG A 159 1.97 -8.54 10.06
CA ARG A 159 0.54 -8.26 9.89
C ARG A 159 0.15 -7.26 8.80
N ILE A 160 1.02 -6.98 7.81
CA ILE A 160 0.63 -6.31 6.57
C ILE A 160 0.47 -7.39 5.50
N ALA A 161 -0.70 -7.47 4.89
CA ALA A 161 -1.07 -8.55 3.99
C ALA A 161 -0.31 -8.51 2.66
N CYS A 162 0.01 -9.66 2.11
CA CYS A 162 0.59 -9.86 0.78
C CYS A 162 1.79 -8.93 0.52
N ASP A 163 1.79 -8.25 -0.61
CA ASP A 163 2.80 -7.27 -1.01
C ASP A 163 2.39 -5.80 -0.77
N HIS A 164 1.37 -5.56 0.04
CA HIS A 164 0.86 -4.21 0.30
C HIS A 164 1.91 -3.28 0.92
N ALA A 165 2.85 -3.80 1.71
CA ALA A 165 3.96 -3.00 2.22
C ALA A 165 4.85 -2.45 1.09
N ALA A 166 5.05 -3.20 0.01
CA ALA A 166 5.81 -2.75 -1.16
C ALA A 166 5.07 -1.62 -1.90
N LEU A 167 3.74 -1.74 -2.05
CA LEU A 167 2.89 -0.68 -2.61
C LEU A 167 2.98 0.61 -1.79
N ILE A 168 2.91 0.52 -0.45
CA ILE A 168 2.99 1.67 0.44
C ILE A 168 4.35 2.37 0.31
N VAL A 169 5.46 1.61 0.33
CA VAL A 169 6.80 2.19 0.18
C VAL A 169 6.98 2.82 -1.20
N GLN A 170 6.45 2.21 -2.26
CA GLN A 170 6.51 2.78 -3.60
C GLN A 170 5.71 4.08 -3.69
N ALA A 171 4.48 4.12 -3.19
CA ALA A 171 3.63 5.31 -3.15
C ALA A 171 4.30 6.45 -2.35
N TRP A 172 4.84 6.13 -1.16
CA TRP A 172 5.57 7.11 -0.33
C TRP A 172 6.78 7.72 -1.03
N LYS A 173 7.41 6.98 -1.96
CA LYS A 173 8.53 7.51 -2.76
C LYS A 173 8.10 8.43 -3.91
N LEU A 174 6.83 8.45 -4.25
CA LEU A 174 6.27 9.31 -5.30
C LEU A 174 5.84 10.68 -4.76
N VAL A 175 5.41 10.74 -3.51
CA VAL A 175 4.98 11.95 -2.80
C VAL A 175 6.09 12.51 -1.93
#